data_3de72e99401df5bf1e5f5a1b0880e86f
#
_entry.id   3de72e99401df5bf1e5f5a1b0880e86f
#
_cell.length_a   1.000
_cell.length_b   1.000
_cell.length_c   1.000
_cell.angle_alpha   90.00
_cell.angle_beta   90.00
_cell.angle_gamma   90.00
#
_symmetry.space_group_name_H-M   'P 1'
#
loop_
_entity.id
_entity.type
_entity.pdbx_description
1 polymer ?
#
loop_
_entity_poly.entity_id
_entity_poly.type
_entity_poly.pdbx_seq_one_letter_code
_entity_poly.pdbx_strand_id
1 'polypeptide(L)'
;MIDINENTDLKDVLENPLGFITSTDKEEIIKQIPNLFYEIAKILFEKYDILIYDSKGKEHYYSFAEVEFYYHKKDVLNRDVDNCVYPRTCEAGKFLWHDTGVDICFKSECDIEDYYFGGILIRSLIDNDSKQIIGGPGRCANELAFLCKVGETPKLYPKKNVQKVELYQTVRQGIKCDVKAKVEYCYYIKMKDRNWNRTKELLKMKSDFSGYIREEVTYRYSDNPENRDKKLREEEIHSDPL
;
A
#
# COMPACT_ATOMS: atom_id res chain seq x y z
N MET A 1 11.47 -16.91 13.52
CA MET A 1 10.33 -16.53 14.40
C MET A 1 10.13 -15.03 14.25
N ILE A 2 8.92 -14.53 14.35
CA ILE A 2 8.60 -13.10 14.27
C ILE A 2 8.45 -12.56 15.68
N ASP A 3 9.14 -11.43 15.98
CA ASP A 3 9.11 -10.77 17.29
C ASP A 3 8.19 -9.53 17.27
N ILE A 4 6.95 -9.75 16.89
CA ILE A 4 5.87 -8.76 16.98
C ILE A 4 4.92 -9.21 18.08
N ASN A 5 4.62 -8.31 19.01
CA ASN A 5 3.70 -8.54 20.12
C ASN A 5 2.71 -7.37 20.31
N GLU A 6 1.87 -7.45 21.30
CA GLU A 6 0.81 -6.45 21.54
C GLU A 6 1.32 -5.03 21.85
N ASN A 7 2.56 -4.90 22.32
CA ASN A 7 3.19 -3.62 22.63
C ASN A 7 4.05 -3.08 21.49
N THR A 8 4.18 -3.81 20.38
CA THR A 8 4.98 -3.38 19.23
C THR A 8 4.34 -2.15 18.59
N ASP A 9 5.13 -1.08 18.44
CA ASP A 9 4.70 0.13 17.75
C ASP A 9 4.74 -0.09 16.23
N LEU A 10 3.68 0.31 15.55
CA LEU A 10 3.62 0.24 14.10
C LEU A 10 4.76 1.04 13.44
N LYS A 11 5.13 2.19 14.02
CA LYS A 11 6.21 3.02 13.48
C LYS A 11 7.54 2.25 13.44
N ASP A 12 7.87 1.52 14.50
CA ASP A 12 9.11 0.74 14.56
C ASP A 12 9.12 -0.36 13.49
N VAL A 13 7.97 -0.99 13.28
CA VAL A 13 7.83 -2.04 12.26
C VAL A 13 7.93 -1.46 10.85
N LEU A 14 7.35 -0.28 10.60
CA LEU A 14 7.47 0.39 9.30
C LEU A 14 8.89 0.93 9.06
N GLU A 15 9.63 1.29 10.11
CA GLU A 15 11.03 1.74 10.04
C GLU A 15 11.97 0.61 9.63
N ASN A 16 11.80 -0.60 10.18
CA ASN A 16 12.65 -1.76 9.90
C ASN A 16 11.87 -3.08 9.96
N PRO A 17 11.04 -3.40 8.96
CA PRO A 17 10.17 -4.58 9.02
C PRO A 17 10.94 -5.89 9.18
N LEU A 18 12.06 -6.07 8.49
CA LEU A 18 12.85 -7.30 8.58
C LEU A 18 13.58 -7.46 9.90
N GLY A 19 13.78 -6.39 10.67
CA GLY A 19 14.36 -6.43 12.02
C GLY A 19 13.53 -7.22 13.02
N PHE A 20 12.26 -7.47 12.72
CA PHE A 20 11.35 -8.31 13.52
C PHE A 20 11.41 -9.81 13.18
N ILE A 21 12.23 -10.19 12.20
CA ILE A 21 12.53 -11.60 11.89
C ILE A 21 13.84 -11.97 12.61
N THR A 22 13.78 -12.95 13.49
CA THR A 22 14.95 -13.34 14.33
C THR A 22 15.96 -14.22 13.61
N SER A 23 15.73 -14.59 12.35
CA SER A 23 16.69 -15.37 11.55
C SER A 23 17.67 -14.46 10.83
N THR A 24 18.91 -14.94 10.68
CA THR A 24 19.94 -14.36 9.81
C THR A 24 20.08 -15.12 8.49
N ASP A 25 19.42 -16.28 8.38
CA ASP A 25 19.39 -17.06 7.17
C ASP A 25 18.40 -16.48 6.16
N LYS A 26 18.85 -16.25 4.94
CA LYS A 26 18.11 -15.59 3.89
C LYS A 26 16.85 -16.36 3.44
N GLU A 27 16.95 -17.66 3.30
CA GLU A 27 15.82 -18.50 2.89
C GLU A 27 14.76 -18.53 3.99
N GLU A 28 15.21 -18.59 5.23
CA GLU A 28 14.32 -18.58 6.39
C GLU A 28 13.64 -17.21 6.54
N ILE A 29 14.35 -16.10 6.30
CA ILE A 29 13.75 -14.76 6.26
C ILE A 29 12.64 -14.71 5.21
N ILE A 30 12.91 -15.16 3.99
CA ILE A 30 11.93 -15.15 2.88
C ILE A 30 10.68 -15.95 3.24
N LYS A 31 10.82 -17.11 3.89
CA LYS A 31 9.70 -17.94 4.35
C LYS A 31 8.84 -17.26 5.41
N GLN A 32 9.42 -16.36 6.20
CA GLN A 32 8.71 -15.67 7.28
C GLN A 32 8.02 -14.37 6.84
N ILE A 33 8.32 -13.83 5.67
CA ILE A 33 7.72 -12.58 5.19
C ILE A 33 6.19 -12.61 5.14
N PRO A 34 5.51 -13.65 4.65
CA PRO A 34 4.05 -13.70 4.67
C PRO A 34 3.48 -13.53 6.08
N ASN A 35 4.10 -14.18 7.08
CA ASN A 35 3.69 -14.06 8.47
C ASN A 35 3.98 -12.67 9.05
N LEU A 36 5.13 -12.08 8.69
CA LEU A 36 5.47 -10.71 9.07
C LEU A 36 4.41 -9.72 8.55
N PHE A 37 4.06 -9.81 7.29
CA PHE A 37 3.05 -8.93 6.68
C PHE A 37 1.66 -9.17 7.27
N TYR A 38 1.33 -10.42 7.65
CA TYR A 38 0.10 -10.72 8.35
C TYR A 38 0.03 -10.00 9.72
N GLU A 39 1.10 -10.03 10.51
CA GLU A 39 1.13 -9.35 11.81
C GLU A 39 1.09 -7.82 11.65
N ILE A 40 1.76 -7.26 10.65
CA ILE A 40 1.67 -5.82 10.34
C ILE A 40 0.24 -5.45 9.91
N ALA A 41 -0.37 -6.23 9.03
CA ALA A 41 -1.77 -6.02 8.63
C ALA A 41 -2.70 -6.05 9.84
N LYS A 42 -2.52 -7.01 10.75
CA LYS A 42 -3.29 -7.12 11.98
C LYS A 42 -3.15 -5.87 12.85
N ILE A 43 -1.94 -5.36 13.05
CA ILE A 43 -1.73 -4.11 13.79
C ILE A 43 -2.49 -2.96 13.11
N LEU A 44 -2.39 -2.81 11.79
CA LEU A 44 -3.09 -1.76 11.04
C LEU A 44 -4.61 -1.86 11.24
N PHE A 45 -5.17 -3.04 10.99
CA PHE A 45 -6.63 -3.23 11.04
C PHE A 45 -7.21 -3.12 12.46
N GLU A 46 -6.49 -3.60 13.46
CA GLU A 46 -6.97 -3.62 14.84
C GLU A 46 -6.75 -2.30 15.58
N LYS A 47 -5.62 -1.63 15.33
CA LYS A 47 -5.15 -0.53 16.19
C LYS A 47 -5.14 0.84 15.52
N TYR A 48 -5.26 0.93 14.19
CA TYR A 48 -5.12 2.21 13.49
C TYR A 48 -6.27 2.50 12.55
N ASP A 49 -6.60 3.78 12.44
CA ASP A 49 -7.43 4.36 11.40
C ASP A 49 -6.57 5.37 10.60
N ILE A 50 -7.10 5.81 9.47
CA ILE A 50 -6.57 6.95 8.74
C ILE A 50 -7.38 8.16 9.15
N LEU A 51 -6.70 9.20 9.64
CA LEU A 51 -7.29 10.50 9.98
C LEU A 51 -6.97 11.50 8.88
N ILE A 52 -7.99 12.23 8.45
CA ILE A 52 -7.91 13.35 7.53
C ILE A 52 -8.60 14.56 8.14
N TYR A 53 -8.04 15.74 7.92
CA TYR A 53 -8.71 17.02 8.17
C TYR A 53 -9.21 17.60 6.84
N ASP A 54 -10.50 17.89 6.75
CA ASP A 54 -11.06 18.55 5.58
C ASP A 54 -10.75 20.06 5.55
N SER A 55 -11.16 20.74 4.48
CA SER A 55 -10.93 22.18 4.32
C SER A 55 -11.56 23.05 5.40
N LYS A 56 -12.52 22.52 6.16
CA LYS A 56 -13.19 23.19 7.30
C LYS A 56 -12.57 22.79 8.64
N GLY A 57 -11.55 21.93 8.64
CA GLY A 57 -10.90 21.40 9.84
C GLY A 57 -11.69 20.27 10.52
N LYS A 58 -12.72 19.71 9.87
CA LYS A 58 -13.45 18.55 10.40
C LYS A 58 -12.59 17.29 10.22
N GLU A 59 -12.59 16.45 11.25
CA GLU A 59 -11.94 15.14 11.25
C GLU A 59 -12.80 14.10 10.54
N HIS A 60 -12.16 13.30 9.67
CA HIS A 60 -12.71 12.13 9.03
C HIS A 60 -11.81 10.93 9.31
N TYR A 61 -12.42 9.83 9.72
CA TYR A 61 -11.72 8.61 10.11
C TYR A 61 -12.09 7.46 9.16
N TYR A 62 -11.07 6.76 8.67
CA TYR A 62 -11.23 5.60 7.78
C TYR A 62 -10.54 4.39 8.37
N SER A 63 -11.28 3.29 8.52
CA SER A 63 -10.71 2.00 8.88
C SER A 63 -10.26 1.23 7.64
N PHE A 64 -9.23 0.41 7.79
CA PHE A 64 -8.74 -0.45 6.71
C PHE A 64 -9.72 -1.60 6.45
N ALA A 65 -9.99 -1.89 5.17
CA ALA A 65 -10.77 -3.04 4.74
C ALA A 65 -9.95 -4.02 3.86
N GLU A 66 -8.99 -3.52 3.09
CA GLU A 66 -8.08 -4.32 2.27
C GLU A 66 -6.77 -3.57 2.04
N VAL A 67 -5.63 -4.26 2.17
CA VAL A 67 -4.29 -3.73 1.89
C VAL A 67 -3.44 -4.74 1.14
N GLU A 68 -2.47 -4.28 0.37
CA GLU A 68 -1.47 -5.12 -0.29
C GLU A 68 -0.06 -4.67 0.09
N PHE A 69 0.81 -5.62 0.35
CA PHE A 69 2.19 -5.38 0.72
C PHE A 69 3.13 -5.50 -0.46
N TYR A 70 4.07 -4.57 -0.53
CA TYR A 70 5.15 -4.49 -1.51
C TYR A 70 6.44 -4.17 -0.78
N TYR A 71 7.44 -5.03 -0.88
CA TYR A 71 8.72 -4.81 -0.22
C TYR A 71 9.87 -5.43 -1.01
N HIS A 72 10.92 -4.66 -1.16
CA HIS A 72 12.15 -5.08 -1.79
C HIS A 72 13.33 -4.74 -0.88
N LYS A 73 14.27 -5.66 -0.76
CA LYS A 73 15.56 -5.42 -0.12
C LYS A 73 16.62 -6.16 -0.92
N LYS A 74 17.71 -5.45 -1.29
CA LYS A 74 18.85 -6.02 -1.96
C LYS A 74 19.34 -7.26 -1.21
N ASP A 75 19.74 -8.28 -1.95
CA ASP A 75 20.28 -9.55 -1.44
C ASP A 75 19.37 -10.41 -0.56
N VAL A 76 18.26 -9.89 -0.08
CA VAL A 76 17.26 -10.65 0.69
C VAL A 76 16.02 -10.89 -0.15
N LEU A 77 15.38 -9.83 -0.61
CA LEU A 77 14.22 -9.84 -1.49
C LEU A 77 14.64 -9.19 -2.81
N ASN A 78 15.40 -9.91 -3.62
CA ASN A 78 15.85 -9.43 -4.90
C ASN A 78 14.68 -9.32 -5.89
N ARG A 79 14.92 -8.71 -7.05
CA ARG A 79 13.92 -8.56 -8.13
C ARG A 79 13.15 -9.84 -8.44
N ASP A 80 13.77 -10.98 -8.17
CA ASP A 80 13.16 -12.27 -8.40
C ASP A 80 12.06 -12.65 -7.42
N VAL A 81 12.02 -12.06 -6.23
CA VAL A 81 10.97 -12.30 -5.24
C VAL A 81 9.86 -11.26 -5.33
N ASP A 82 10.20 -9.99 -5.52
CA ASP A 82 9.20 -8.93 -5.71
C ASP A 82 9.68 -7.86 -6.70
N ASN A 83 9.48 -8.12 -7.99
CA ASN A 83 9.78 -7.18 -9.07
C ASN A 83 8.66 -6.15 -9.32
N CYS A 84 7.61 -6.19 -8.52
CA CYS A 84 6.47 -5.30 -8.64
C CYS A 84 6.56 -4.08 -7.72
N VAL A 85 7.67 -3.96 -6.99
CA VAL A 85 7.92 -2.82 -6.09
C VAL A 85 8.72 -1.76 -6.83
N TYR A 86 8.25 -0.52 -6.77
CA TYR A 86 8.93 0.61 -7.39
C TYR A 86 9.97 1.21 -6.45
N PRO A 87 11.21 1.47 -6.94
CA PRO A 87 12.23 2.18 -6.16
C PRO A 87 11.73 3.52 -5.67
N ARG A 88 12.01 3.82 -4.41
CA ARG A 88 11.63 5.08 -3.76
C ARG A 88 12.54 5.39 -2.58
N THR A 89 12.65 6.66 -2.23
CA THR A 89 13.18 7.10 -0.94
C THR A 89 12.05 7.75 -0.16
N CYS A 90 11.71 7.23 1.02
CA CYS A 90 10.57 7.68 1.79
C CYS A 90 10.72 7.35 3.27
N GLU A 91 10.26 8.24 4.14
CA GLU A 91 10.18 8.00 5.58
C GLU A 91 9.06 7.01 5.93
N ALA A 92 9.25 6.24 6.99
CA ALA A 92 8.26 5.31 7.51
C ALA A 92 6.93 5.99 7.85
N GLY A 93 5.83 5.35 7.47
CA GLY A 93 4.47 5.82 7.76
C GLY A 93 4.00 7.02 6.93
N LYS A 94 4.81 7.52 6.01
CA LYS A 94 4.38 8.56 5.05
C LYS A 94 3.43 7.99 4.02
N PHE A 95 2.46 8.79 3.60
CA PHE A 95 1.56 8.47 2.51
C PHE A 95 2.19 8.90 1.19
N LEU A 96 2.43 7.94 0.31
CA LEU A 96 2.98 8.16 -1.04
C LEU A 96 1.91 7.91 -2.08
N TRP A 97 1.58 8.96 -2.82
CA TRP A 97 0.62 8.94 -3.92
C TRP A 97 1.30 8.49 -5.21
N HIS A 98 0.63 7.64 -5.98
CA HIS A 98 1.11 7.18 -7.28
C HIS A 98 -0.08 6.83 -8.20
N ASP A 99 0.18 6.54 -9.48
CA ASP A 99 -0.85 6.34 -10.51
C ASP A 99 -1.91 5.27 -10.18
N THR A 100 -1.55 4.28 -9.39
CA THR A 100 -2.45 3.16 -9.05
C THR A 100 -3.10 3.28 -7.68
N GLY A 101 -2.72 4.29 -6.86
CA GLY A 101 -3.29 4.44 -5.53
C GLY A 101 -2.44 5.26 -4.55
N VAL A 102 -2.50 4.90 -3.29
CA VAL A 102 -1.71 5.50 -2.22
C VAL A 102 -1.15 4.42 -1.31
N ASP A 103 0.15 4.51 -1.02
CA ASP A 103 0.85 3.61 -0.11
C ASP A 103 1.11 4.27 1.24
N ILE A 104 1.07 3.48 2.32
CA ILE A 104 1.76 3.78 3.57
C ILE A 104 3.18 3.24 3.40
N CYS A 105 4.19 4.11 3.42
CA CYS A 105 5.56 3.70 3.17
C CYS A 105 6.17 2.94 4.34
N PHE A 106 6.90 1.87 4.04
CA PHE A 106 8.04 1.49 4.86
C PHE A 106 9.14 2.53 4.69
N LYS A 107 10.04 2.66 5.68
CA LYS A 107 11.27 3.39 5.42
C LYS A 107 11.94 2.81 4.18
N SER A 108 12.32 3.68 3.29
CA SER A 108 12.80 3.30 1.96
C SER A 108 13.97 4.17 1.57
N GLU A 109 15.06 3.54 1.13
CA GLU A 109 16.27 4.18 0.65
C GLU A 109 16.76 3.43 -0.58
N CYS A 110 16.71 4.05 -1.75
CA CYS A 110 17.09 3.42 -3.01
C CYS A 110 18.46 3.83 -3.54
N ASP A 111 19.06 4.88 -2.99
CA ASP A 111 20.32 5.46 -3.46
C ASP A 111 21.56 5.00 -2.68
N ILE A 112 21.42 3.92 -1.89
CA ILE A 112 22.50 3.32 -1.11
C ILE A 112 22.85 1.91 -1.61
N GLU A 113 24.02 1.41 -1.24
CA GLU A 113 24.48 0.08 -1.67
C GLU A 113 23.52 -1.03 -1.23
N ASP A 114 23.06 -1.02 0.02
CA ASP A 114 22.12 -1.99 0.58
C ASP A 114 20.68 -1.48 0.52
N TYR A 115 20.26 -1.07 -0.66
CA TYR A 115 18.96 -0.43 -0.87
C TYR A 115 17.78 -1.33 -0.48
N TYR A 116 16.75 -0.68 0.04
CA TYR A 116 15.47 -1.28 0.38
C TYR A 116 14.34 -0.27 0.20
N PHE A 117 13.20 -0.74 -0.22
CA PHE A 117 12.02 0.11 -0.42
C PHE A 117 10.74 -0.70 -0.44
N GLY A 118 9.64 -0.05 -0.09
CA GLY A 118 8.36 -0.71 -0.10
C GLY A 118 7.24 0.15 0.48
N GLY A 119 6.05 -0.41 0.47
CA GLY A 119 4.86 0.23 1.00
C GLY A 119 3.70 -0.73 1.13
N ILE A 120 2.66 -0.25 1.77
CA ILE A 120 1.40 -0.93 1.99
C ILE A 120 0.35 -0.19 1.18
N LEU A 121 -0.02 -0.73 0.03
CA LEU A 121 -1.04 -0.16 -0.85
C LEU A 121 -2.42 -0.28 -0.19
N ILE A 122 -3.10 0.84 -0.04
CA ILE A 122 -4.47 0.90 0.48
C ILE A 122 -5.42 0.53 -0.66
N ARG A 123 -6.12 -0.61 -0.53
CA ARG A 123 -7.02 -1.11 -1.56
C ARG A 123 -8.49 -0.87 -1.27
N SER A 124 -8.87 -0.90 -0.01
CA SER A 124 -10.24 -0.60 0.39
C SER A 124 -10.27 -0.03 1.80
N LEU A 125 -11.14 0.94 1.98
CA LEU A 125 -11.38 1.64 3.24
C LEU A 125 -12.85 1.55 3.64
N ILE A 126 -13.12 1.77 4.92
CA ILE A 126 -14.45 1.97 5.48
C ILE A 126 -14.49 3.38 6.04
N ASP A 127 -15.37 4.21 5.54
CA ASP A 127 -15.68 5.50 6.16
C ASP A 127 -16.37 5.25 7.52
N ASN A 128 -15.76 5.72 8.59
CA ASN A 128 -16.24 5.45 9.95
C ASN A 128 -17.52 6.21 10.30
N ASP A 129 -17.85 7.29 9.60
CA ASP A 129 -19.09 8.04 9.77
C ASP A 129 -20.25 7.36 9.03
N SER A 130 -20.13 7.19 7.71
CA SER A 130 -21.20 6.66 6.86
C SER A 130 -21.27 5.13 6.83
N LYS A 131 -20.22 4.43 7.30
CA LYS A 131 -20.04 2.98 7.21
C LYS A 131 -20.00 2.46 5.75
N GLN A 132 -19.77 3.34 4.79
CA GLN A 132 -19.61 2.96 3.40
C GLN A 132 -18.22 2.38 3.13
N ILE A 133 -18.16 1.41 2.22
CA ILE A 133 -16.91 0.82 1.76
C ILE A 133 -16.46 1.55 0.50
N ILE A 134 -15.23 2.04 0.54
CA ILE A 134 -14.54 2.61 -0.61
C ILE A 134 -13.61 1.52 -1.14
N GLY A 135 -14.00 0.87 -2.23
CA GLY A 135 -13.26 -0.26 -2.80
C GLY A 135 -12.46 0.14 -4.04
N GLY A 136 -11.21 -0.28 -4.10
CA GLY A 136 -10.26 -0.05 -5.17
C GLY A 136 -9.23 1.03 -4.85
N PRO A 137 -7.92 0.79 -5.16
CA PRO A 137 -6.82 1.63 -4.71
C PRO A 137 -6.91 3.07 -5.25
N GLY A 138 -7.25 3.25 -6.52
CA GLY A 138 -7.44 4.59 -7.09
C GLY A 138 -8.60 5.36 -6.45
N ARG A 139 -9.67 4.66 -6.03
CA ARG A 139 -10.80 5.29 -5.35
C ARG A 139 -10.45 5.68 -3.92
N CYS A 140 -9.71 4.83 -3.23
CA CYS A 140 -9.18 5.17 -1.90
C CYS A 140 -8.26 6.39 -1.98
N ALA A 141 -7.36 6.43 -2.95
CA ALA A 141 -6.48 7.57 -3.16
C ALA A 141 -7.29 8.85 -3.45
N ASN A 142 -8.30 8.77 -4.33
CA ASN A 142 -9.16 9.91 -4.66
C ASN A 142 -9.92 10.41 -3.44
N GLU A 143 -10.51 9.52 -2.66
CA GLU A 143 -11.25 9.87 -1.44
C GLU A 143 -10.36 10.61 -0.45
N LEU A 144 -9.18 10.05 -0.17
CA LEU A 144 -8.23 10.65 0.75
C LEU A 144 -7.69 11.99 0.24
N ALA A 145 -7.40 12.12 -1.06
CA ALA A 145 -6.87 13.35 -1.65
C ALA A 145 -7.92 14.46 -1.73
N PHE A 146 -9.16 14.10 -2.11
CA PHE A 146 -10.24 15.07 -2.27
C PHE A 146 -10.67 15.72 -0.96
N LEU A 147 -10.69 14.93 0.12
CA LEU A 147 -11.11 15.42 1.43
C LEU A 147 -9.97 16.12 2.17
N CYS A 148 -8.73 15.74 1.91
CA CYS A 148 -7.60 16.28 2.64
C CYS A 148 -7.43 17.77 2.37
N LYS A 149 -7.37 18.57 3.44
CA LYS A 149 -7.09 20.01 3.34
C LYS A 149 -5.78 20.25 2.60
N VAL A 150 -5.75 21.25 1.74
CA VAL A 150 -4.54 21.66 1.00
C VAL A 150 -3.38 21.90 1.97
N GLY A 151 -2.24 21.26 1.71
CA GLY A 151 -1.04 21.33 2.57
C GLY A 151 -1.02 20.35 3.75
N GLU A 152 -2.11 19.61 3.97
CA GLU A 152 -2.16 18.52 4.96
C GLU A 152 -1.97 17.15 4.24
N THR A 153 -1.63 16.13 5.03
CA THR A 153 -1.54 14.74 4.58
C THR A 153 -2.35 13.85 5.50
N PRO A 154 -2.89 12.73 5.00
CA PRO A 154 -3.49 11.71 5.86
C PRO A 154 -2.49 11.26 6.93
N LYS A 155 -3.00 10.86 8.09
CA LYS A 155 -2.20 10.40 9.23
C LYS A 155 -2.70 9.04 9.70
N LEU A 156 -1.77 8.17 10.07
CA LEU A 156 -2.12 6.97 10.85
C LEU A 156 -2.48 7.42 12.28
N TYR A 157 -3.67 7.10 12.71
CA TYR A 157 -4.21 7.51 13.99
C TYR A 157 -4.58 6.30 14.85
N PRO A 158 -4.05 6.18 16.07
CA PRO A 158 -4.39 5.07 16.95
C PRO A 158 -5.88 5.06 17.29
N LYS A 159 -6.52 3.92 17.15
CA LYS A 159 -7.92 3.73 17.55
C LYS A 159 -8.07 3.86 19.07
N LYS A 160 -9.13 4.49 19.51
CA LYS A 160 -9.45 4.59 20.95
C LYS A 160 -9.66 3.21 21.58
N ASN A 161 -10.24 2.28 20.83
CA ASN A 161 -10.49 0.90 21.26
C ASN A 161 -9.92 -0.05 20.21
N VAL A 162 -9.05 -0.96 20.65
CA VAL A 162 -8.55 -2.04 19.82
C VAL A 162 -9.69 -3.01 19.52
N GLN A 163 -9.94 -3.25 18.24
CA GLN A 163 -10.96 -4.19 17.79
C GLN A 163 -10.26 -5.38 17.13
N LYS A 164 -10.39 -6.56 17.73
CA LYS A 164 -9.90 -7.78 17.08
C LYS A 164 -10.65 -8.03 15.79
N VAL A 165 -9.90 -8.28 14.73
CA VAL A 165 -10.43 -8.59 13.40
C VAL A 165 -9.98 -9.96 12.94
N GLU A 166 -10.81 -10.63 12.16
CA GLU A 166 -10.44 -11.83 11.44
C GLU A 166 -9.93 -11.41 10.06
N LEU A 167 -8.63 -11.59 9.81
CA LEU A 167 -8.00 -11.29 8.54
C LEU A 167 -7.97 -12.51 7.64
N TYR A 168 -8.27 -12.27 6.39
CA TYR A 168 -8.15 -13.22 5.30
C TYR A 168 -7.02 -12.79 4.38
N GLN A 169 -6.41 -13.75 3.71
CA GLN A 169 -5.24 -13.57 2.85
C GLN A 169 -5.55 -14.03 1.44
N THR A 170 -5.01 -13.34 0.46
CA THR A 170 -5.12 -13.69 -0.97
C THR A 170 -3.96 -13.13 -1.76
N VAL A 171 -3.86 -13.52 -3.02
CA VAL A 171 -2.88 -12.98 -3.95
C VAL A 171 -3.15 -11.51 -4.26
N ARG A 172 -2.09 -10.75 -4.51
CA ARG A 172 -2.17 -9.36 -4.96
C ARG A 172 -2.91 -9.28 -6.29
N GLN A 173 -3.65 -8.19 -6.49
CA GLN A 173 -4.55 -8.04 -7.63
C GLN A 173 -4.02 -7.03 -8.64
N GLY A 174 -4.31 -7.29 -9.93
CA GLY A 174 -3.97 -6.36 -11.01
C GLY A 174 -2.49 -6.36 -11.40
N ILE A 175 -1.68 -7.25 -10.82
CA ILE A 175 -0.27 -7.40 -11.14
C ILE A 175 -0.14 -8.27 -12.39
N LYS A 176 0.49 -7.73 -13.43
CA LYS A 176 0.69 -8.40 -14.72
C LYS A 176 2.00 -9.19 -14.81
N CYS A 177 2.88 -9.04 -13.84
CA CYS A 177 4.15 -9.74 -13.85
C CYS A 177 3.99 -11.17 -13.32
N ASP A 178 4.88 -12.01 -13.80
CA ASP A 178 5.02 -13.45 -13.70
C ASP A 178 4.56 -14.19 -12.44
N VAL A 179 4.87 -15.48 -12.39
CA VAL A 179 4.55 -16.46 -11.34
C VAL A 179 4.75 -15.92 -9.91
N LYS A 180 5.64 -14.96 -9.73
CA LYS A 180 5.99 -14.31 -8.46
C LYS A 180 4.94 -13.29 -7.97
N ALA A 181 4.10 -12.79 -8.86
CA ALA A 181 2.94 -11.97 -8.50
C ALA A 181 1.85 -12.73 -7.73
N LYS A 182 1.96 -14.06 -7.67
CA LYS A 182 1.00 -14.93 -6.98
C LYS A 182 1.24 -15.07 -5.47
N VAL A 183 2.19 -14.33 -4.90
CA VAL A 183 2.37 -14.30 -3.45
C VAL A 183 1.15 -13.70 -2.76
N GLU A 184 0.73 -14.30 -1.67
CA GLU A 184 -0.48 -13.93 -0.93
C GLU A 184 -0.20 -12.76 0.02
N TYR A 185 0.16 -11.60 -0.52
CA TYR A 185 0.46 -10.37 0.22
C TYR A 185 -0.70 -9.37 0.22
N CYS A 186 -1.92 -9.83 -0.03
CA CYS A 186 -3.14 -9.04 0.09
C CYS A 186 -3.95 -9.52 1.29
N TYR A 187 -4.26 -8.62 2.21
CA TYR A 187 -4.98 -8.89 3.45
C TYR A 187 -6.27 -8.10 3.51
N TYR A 188 -7.36 -8.74 3.92
CA TYR A 188 -8.67 -8.12 3.96
C TYR A 188 -9.55 -8.68 5.09
N ILE A 189 -10.59 -7.93 5.47
CA ILE A 189 -11.65 -8.39 6.37
C ILE A 189 -12.90 -8.78 5.58
N LYS A 190 -13.59 -9.86 6.00
CA LYS A 190 -14.92 -10.20 5.48
C LYS A 190 -15.97 -9.30 6.12
N MET A 191 -16.71 -8.59 5.28
CA MET A 191 -17.91 -7.88 5.72
C MET A 191 -19.09 -8.84 5.73
N LYS A 192 -19.75 -9.02 6.89
CA LYS A 192 -20.79 -10.04 7.11
C LYS A 192 -22.01 -9.93 6.19
N ASP A 193 -22.29 -8.78 5.59
CA ASP A 193 -23.58 -8.53 4.92
C ASP A 193 -23.45 -8.13 3.42
N ARG A 194 -22.27 -8.28 2.81
CA ARG A 194 -22.16 -8.00 1.38
C ARG A 194 -21.40 -9.13 0.68
N ASN A 195 -22.11 -9.80 -0.26
CA ASN A 195 -21.46 -10.50 -1.36
C ASN A 195 -20.62 -9.48 -2.12
N TRP A 196 -19.37 -9.30 -1.68
CA TRP A 196 -18.43 -8.39 -2.29
C TRP A 196 -18.06 -8.93 -3.67
N ASN A 197 -18.87 -8.59 -4.64
CA ASN A 197 -18.62 -8.94 -6.02
C ASN A 197 -17.70 -7.85 -6.60
N ARG A 198 -16.42 -7.97 -6.22
CA ARG A 198 -15.30 -7.09 -6.58
C ARG A 198 -15.31 -6.69 -8.07
N THR A 199 -15.80 -7.58 -8.94
CA THR A 199 -15.75 -7.41 -10.38
C THR A 199 -16.87 -6.51 -10.92
N LYS A 200 -18.06 -6.53 -10.35
CA LYS A 200 -19.22 -5.79 -10.87
C LYS A 200 -19.24 -4.31 -10.49
N GLU A 201 -18.75 -3.94 -9.31
CA GLU A 201 -18.70 -2.52 -8.89
C GLU A 201 -17.51 -1.78 -9.53
N LEU A 202 -16.38 -2.43 -9.73
CA LEU A 202 -15.21 -1.86 -10.42
C LEU A 202 -15.49 -1.48 -11.87
N LEU A 203 -16.37 -2.21 -12.57
CA LEU A 203 -16.71 -1.95 -13.96
C LEU A 203 -17.69 -0.77 -14.12
N LYS A 204 -18.53 -0.48 -13.12
CA LYS A 204 -19.54 0.57 -13.20
C LYS A 204 -19.00 2.00 -13.00
N MET A 205 -17.81 2.18 -12.42
CA MET A 205 -17.31 3.50 -12.01
C MET A 205 -16.05 3.97 -12.77
N LYS A 206 -15.72 3.33 -13.90
CA LYS A 206 -14.59 3.75 -14.75
C LYS A 206 -14.82 5.08 -15.50
N SER A 207 -16.03 5.63 -15.52
CA SER A 207 -16.35 6.75 -16.41
C SER A 207 -16.17 8.14 -15.82
N ASP A 208 -16.26 8.31 -14.49
CA ASP A 208 -16.55 9.66 -13.98
C ASP A 208 -15.39 10.41 -13.29
N PHE A 209 -14.23 9.79 -13.03
CA PHE A 209 -13.18 10.42 -12.23
C PHE A 209 -11.76 10.45 -12.83
N SER A 210 -11.58 10.18 -14.10
CA SER A 210 -10.25 10.12 -14.71
C SER A 210 -9.54 11.47 -14.93
N GLY A 211 -10.17 12.59 -14.57
CA GLY A 211 -9.72 13.93 -14.97
C GLY A 211 -8.90 14.72 -13.95
N TYR A 212 -9.09 14.51 -12.64
CA TYR A 212 -8.66 15.49 -11.63
C TYR A 212 -7.33 15.24 -10.92
N ILE A 213 -6.82 14.02 -10.89
CA ILE A 213 -5.57 13.69 -10.15
C ILE A 213 -4.33 13.65 -11.05
N ARG A 214 -4.48 13.70 -12.36
CA ARG A 214 -3.35 13.53 -13.28
C ARG A 214 -2.28 14.61 -13.22
N GLU A 215 -2.58 15.85 -12.85
CA GLU A 215 -1.61 16.93 -12.97
C GLU A 215 -0.68 17.13 -11.77
N GLU A 216 -1.12 16.88 -10.54
CA GLU A 216 -0.27 17.10 -9.35
C GLU A 216 0.50 15.86 -8.87
N VAL A 217 -0.03 14.66 -9.10
CA VAL A 217 0.59 13.40 -8.64
C VAL A 217 1.66 12.88 -9.60
N THR A 218 1.53 13.18 -10.89
CA THR A 218 2.51 12.81 -11.93
C THR A 218 3.88 13.44 -11.73
N TYR A 219 3.97 14.56 -11.02
CA TYR A 219 5.23 15.32 -10.89
C TYR A 219 6.32 14.62 -10.06
N ARG A 220 5.95 13.76 -9.12
CA ARG A 220 6.93 13.07 -8.25
C ARG A 220 7.39 11.70 -8.76
N TYR A 221 6.60 11.08 -9.63
CA TYR A 221 6.92 9.77 -10.20
C TYR A 221 7.87 9.87 -11.41
N SER A 222 7.82 11.01 -12.13
CA SER A 222 8.67 11.27 -13.29
C SER A 222 10.11 11.66 -12.95
N ASP A 223 10.40 11.99 -11.67
CA ASP A 223 11.72 12.46 -11.27
C ASP A 223 12.73 11.35 -10.97
N ASN A 224 12.31 10.07 -11.01
CA ASN A 224 13.23 8.95 -10.94
C ASN A 224 13.79 8.65 -12.34
N PRO A 225 15.13 8.78 -12.60
CA PRO A 225 15.76 8.56 -13.89
C PRO A 225 15.47 7.18 -14.50
N GLU A 226 15.40 6.12 -13.68
CA GLU A 226 15.11 4.75 -14.17
C GLU A 226 13.67 4.58 -14.69
N ASN A 227 12.71 5.34 -14.15
CA ASN A 227 11.34 5.31 -14.64
C ASN A 227 11.17 6.10 -15.94
N ARG A 228 11.95 7.16 -16.15
CA ARG A 228 12.03 7.88 -17.43
C ARG A 228 12.49 6.98 -18.57
N ASP A 229 13.54 6.22 -18.35
CA ASP A 229 14.09 5.31 -19.37
C ASP A 229 13.13 4.15 -19.68
N LYS A 230 12.36 3.69 -18.70
CA LYS A 230 11.37 2.63 -18.89
C LYS A 230 10.18 3.13 -19.72
N LYS A 231 9.68 4.34 -19.44
CA LYS A 231 8.59 4.95 -20.19
C LYS A 231 8.99 5.26 -21.62
N LEU A 232 10.21 5.76 -21.85
CA LEU A 232 10.77 5.99 -23.19
C LEU A 232 10.90 4.69 -23.99
N ARG A 233 11.33 3.58 -23.37
CA ARG A 233 11.40 2.27 -24.04
C ARG A 233 10.00 1.70 -24.36
N GLU A 234 9.01 1.93 -23.55
CA GLU A 234 7.63 1.50 -23.82
C GLU A 234 6.98 2.33 -24.94
N GLU A 235 7.32 3.61 -25.06
CA GLU A 235 6.87 4.48 -26.14
C GLU A 235 7.58 4.17 -27.47
N GLU A 236 8.86 3.78 -27.46
CA GLU A 236 9.59 3.35 -28.65
C GLU A 236 9.09 2.01 -29.22
N ILE A 237 8.61 1.08 -28.38
CA ILE A 237 8.06 -0.21 -28.82
C ILE A 237 6.68 -0.04 -29.49
N HIS A 238 5.96 1.04 -29.22
CA HIS A 238 4.66 1.32 -29.82
C HIS A 238 4.69 2.29 -31.01
N SER A 239 5.86 2.76 -31.40
CA SER A 239 6.03 3.73 -32.51
C SER A 239 6.58 3.15 -33.81
N ASP A 240 6.61 1.83 -33.97
CA ASP A 240 6.93 1.23 -35.28
C ASP A 240 5.74 1.41 -36.24
N PRO A 241 5.92 2.14 -37.37
CA PRO A 241 4.87 2.31 -38.36
C PRO A 241 4.74 1.04 -39.20
N LEU A 242 3.49 0.67 -39.43
CA LEU A 242 3.08 -0.25 -40.50
C LEU A 242 3.52 0.23 -41.87
#